data_5c85e90d4d139ed9cba394f8d8fe8a7b
#
_entry.id   5c85e90d4d139ed9cba394f8d8fe8a7b
#
_cell.length_a   1.000
_cell.length_b   1.000
_cell.length_c   1.000
_cell.angle_alpha   90.00
_cell.angle_beta   90.00
_cell.angle_gamma   90.00
#
_symmetry.space_group_name_H-M   'P 1'
#
loop_
_entity.id
_entity.type
_entity.pdbx_description
1 polymer ?
#
loop_
_entity_poly.entity_id
_entity_poly.type
_entity_poly.pdbx_seq_one_letter_code
_entity_poly.pdbx_strand_id
1 'polypeptide(L)'
;MCIRDRNTLDKYGPGGWTGYSYSWLANLKARAFDGNGAAKALRIFAECFCLRNGFHANGDQSRSGKSGFTYRPFTLEGNMAFASGVQEMLLQSHSGVIRVFPAIPSDWKDVSFDKLRAIGAFVVSASLENGDVSLVKVVSEKGGLLRLVNPFKGKFRIAGKKKKI
;
A
#
# COMPACT_ATOMS: atom_id res chain seq x y z
N MET A 1 -0.09 -12.04 -8.25
CA MET A 1 -1.56 -12.17 -8.42
C MET A 1 -1.85 -12.33 -9.90
N CYS A 2 -2.57 -13.37 -10.30
CA CYS A 2 -2.86 -13.64 -11.71
C CYS A 2 -4.14 -12.92 -12.18
N ILE A 3 -4.38 -12.92 -13.50
CA ILE A 3 -5.59 -12.31 -14.09
C ILE A 3 -6.87 -12.95 -13.50
N ARG A 4 -6.84 -14.26 -13.23
CA ARG A 4 -7.95 -15.00 -12.61
C ARG A 4 -8.31 -14.43 -11.23
N ASP A 5 -7.33 -14.08 -10.41
CA ASP A 5 -7.58 -13.55 -9.06
C ASP A 5 -8.23 -12.18 -9.11
N ARG A 6 -7.84 -11.33 -10.07
CA ARG A 6 -8.49 -10.02 -10.30
C ARG A 6 -9.95 -10.19 -10.69
N ASN A 7 -10.22 -11.03 -11.67
CA ASN A 7 -11.57 -11.29 -12.16
C ASN A 7 -12.46 -11.90 -11.06
N THR A 8 -11.91 -12.73 -10.17
CA THR A 8 -12.63 -13.31 -9.04
C THR A 8 -13.08 -12.23 -8.07
N LEU A 9 -12.18 -11.29 -7.69
CA LEU A 9 -12.52 -10.19 -6.80
C LEU A 9 -13.60 -9.28 -7.40
N ASP A 10 -13.54 -9.00 -8.69
CA ASP A 10 -14.51 -8.16 -9.38
C ASP A 10 -15.88 -8.86 -9.50
N LYS A 11 -15.89 -10.20 -9.64
CA LYS A 11 -17.12 -11.00 -9.80
C LYS A 11 -17.93 -11.14 -8.52
N TYR A 12 -17.29 -11.30 -7.36
CA TYR A 12 -18.02 -11.55 -6.11
C TYR A 12 -18.73 -10.31 -5.56
N GLY A 13 -18.30 -9.11 -5.95
CA GLY A 13 -18.94 -7.86 -5.54
C GLY A 13 -18.95 -7.63 -4.02
N PRO A 14 -19.37 -6.45 -3.59
CA PRO A 14 -19.22 -6.03 -2.19
C PRO A 14 -20.38 -6.42 -1.26
N GLY A 15 -21.45 -7.04 -1.74
CA GLY A 15 -22.67 -7.26 -0.95
C GLY A 15 -22.47 -8.04 0.36
N GLY A 16 -21.57 -9.04 0.35
CA GLY A 16 -21.20 -9.83 1.53
C GLY A 16 -19.91 -9.37 2.23
N TRP A 17 -19.39 -8.20 1.89
CA TRP A 17 -18.11 -7.72 2.41
C TRP A 17 -18.30 -6.93 3.70
N THR A 18 -17.27 -6.97 4.54
CA THR A 18 -17.11 -6.14 5.72
C THR A 18 -16.00 -5.11 5.50
N GLY A 19 -15.82 -4.22 6.46
CA GLY A 19 -14.72 -3.25 6.35
C GLY A 19 -13.34 -3.89 6.17
N TYR A 20 -13.06 -4.98 6.90
CA TYR A 20 -11.82 -5.72 6.71
C TYR A 20 -11.59 -6.18 5.26
N SER A 21 -12.66 -6.58 4.56
CA SER A 21 -12.55 -7.02 3.15
C SER A 21 -12.00 -5.92 2.25
N TYR A 22 -12.39 -4.66 2.49
CA TYR A 22 -11.88 -3.52 1.72
C TYR A 22 -10.41 -3.20 2.03
N SER A 23 -9.99 -3.26 3.31
CA SER A 23 -8.57 -3.12 3.66
C SER A 23 -7.72 -4.23 3.05
N TRP A 24 -8.22 -5.46 3.07
CA TRP A 24 -7.57 -6.60 2.43
C TRP A 24 -7.50 -6.43 0.91
N LEU A 25 -8.59 -5.99 0.27
CA LEU A 25 -8.64 -5.70 -1.17
C LEU A 25 -7.57 -4.66 -1.55
N ALA A 26 -7.38 -3.62 -0.73
CA ALA A 26 -6.37 -2.60 -0.98
C ALA A 26 -4.97 -3.20 -1.04
N ASN A 27 -4.63 -4.12 -0.13
CA ASN A 27 -3.35 -4.84 -0.15
C ASN A 27 -3.19 -5.67 -1.44
N LEU A 28 -4.24 -6.37 -1.87
CA LEU A 28 -4.21 -7.15 -3.12
C LEU A 28 -4.04 -6.26 -4.35
N LYS A 29 -4.77 -5.14 -4.42
CA LYS A 29 -4.66 -4.17 -5.51
C LYS A 29 -3.27 -3.53 -5.55
N ALA A 30 -2.71 -3.13 -4.40
CA ALA A 30 -1.35 -2.60 -4.31
C ALA A 30 -0.30 -3.61 -4.80
N ARG A 31 -0.41 -4.88 -4.42
CA ARG A 31 0.46 -5.96 -4.92
C ARG A 31 0.27 -6.27 -6.40
N ALA A 32 -0.88 -5.93 -6.95
CA ALA A 32 -1.14 -5.98 -8.40
C ALA A 32 -0.67 -4.74 -9.15
N PHE A 33 -0.04 -3.78 -8.48
CA PHE A 33 0.36 -2.48 -9.01
C PHE A 33 -0.82 -1.61 -9.48
N ASP A 34 -2.01 -1.86 -8.94
CA ASP A 34 -3.22 -1.07 -9.16
C ASP A 34 -3.38 -0.04 -8.05
N GLY A 35 -2.67 1.08 -8.14
CA GLY A 35 -2.69 2.15 -7.14
C GLY A 35 -4.07 2.82 -7.02
N ASN A 36 -4.74 3.05 -8.15
CA ASN A 36 -6.09 3.65 -8.14
C ASN A 36 -7.10 2.72 -7.45
N GLY A 37 -7.06 1.42 -7.74
CA GLY A 37 -7.91 0.43 -7.08
C GLY A 37 -7.61 0.28 -5.60
N ALA A 38 -6.34 0.32 -5.19
CA ALA A 38 -5.93 0.28 -3.79
C ALA A 38 -6.44 1.52 -3.02
N ALA A 39 -6.21 2.72 -3.54
CA ALA A 39 -6.68 3.96 -2.93
C ALA A 39 -8.20 4.02 -2.83
N LYS A 40 -8.93 3.57 -3.86
CA LYS A 40 -10.39 3.47 -3.84
C LYS A 40 -10.90 2.55 -2.72
N ALA A 41 -10.27 1.38 -2.55
CA ALA A 41 -10.64 0.44 -1.50
C ALA A 41 -10.37 1.01 -0.10
N LEU A 42 -9.22 1.66 0.11
CA LEU A 42 -8.88 2.34 1.37
C LEU A 42 -9.87 3.48 1.67
N ARG A 43 -10.26 4.26 0.68
CA ARG A 43 -11.25 5.34 0.85
C ARG A 43 -12.60 4.78 1.30
N ILE A 44 -13.09 3.72 0.66
CA ILE A 44 -14.34 3.06 1.07
C ILE A 44 -14.24 2.57 2.52
N PHE A 45 -13.13 1.96 2.90
CA PHE A 45 -12.92 1.55 4.29
C PHE A 45 -13.02 2.75 5.25
N ALA A 46 -12.30 3.82 4.99
CA ALA A 46 -12.27 5.00 5.87
C ALA A 46 -13.64 5.70 5.98
N GLU A 47 -14.34 5.84 4.87
CA GLU A 47 -15.61 6.57 4.80
C GLU A 47 -16.81 5.74 5.32
N CYS A 48 -16.81 4.42 5.09
CA CYS A 48 -17.96 3.57 5.35
C CYS A 48 -17.82 2.68 6.58
N PHE A 49 -16.60 2.35 6.99
CA PHE A 49 -16.36 1.35 8.02
C PHE A 49 -15.56 1.86 9.23
N CYS A 50 -15.24 3.15 9.27
CA CYS A 50 -14.59 3.76 10.44
C CYS A 50 -15.58 4.59 11.25
N LEU A 51 -15.47 4.48 12.56
CA LEU A 51 -16.16 5.34 13.52
C LEU A 51 -15.44 6.72 13.61
N ARG A 52 -16.06 7.69 14.28
CA ARG A 52 -15.50 9.03 14.45
C ARG A 52 -14.13 9.05 15.15
N ASN A 53 -13.84 8.04 15.97
CA ASN A 53 -12.53 7.87 16.63
C ASN A 53 -11.50 7.14 15.76
N GLY A 54 -11.80 6.85 14.51
CA GLY A 54 -10.94 6.15 13.56
C GLY A 54 -10.95 4.62 13.71
N PHE A 55 -11.67 4.05 14.66
CA PHE A 55 -11.74 2.61 14.84
C PHE A 55 -12.64 1.95 13.79
N HIS A 56 -12.17 0.83 13.26
CA HIS A 56 -12.93 0.02 12.34
C HIS A 56 -14.15 -0.61 13.02
N ALA A 57 -15.30 -0.46 12.39
CA ALA A 57 -16.50 -1.22 12.68
C ALA A 57 -16.84 -2.10 11.49
N ASN A 58 -17.14 -3.37 11.74
CA ASN A 58 -17.19 -4.37 10.67
C ASN A 58 -18.30 -4.15 9.64
N GLY A 59 -19.43 -3.53 10.02
CA GLY A 59 -20.53 -3.18 9.12
C GLY A 59 -20.43 -1.76 8.55
N ASP A 60 -21.16 -1.49 7.48
CA ASP A 60 -21.26 -0.17 6.85
C ASP A 60 -21.96 0.83 7.77
N GLN A 61 -21.20 1.80 8.30
CA GLN A 61 -21.70 2.85 9.20
C GLN A 61 -22.28 4.05 8.44
N SER A 62 -21.96 4.18 7.16
CA SER A 62 -22.40 5.30 6.30
C SER A 62 -23.78 5.01 5.65
N ARG A 63 -24.24 3.76 5.71
CA ARG A 63 -25.45 3.29 5.01
C ARG A 63 -25.43 3.53 3.50
N SER A 64 -24.23 3.53 2.92
CA SER A 64 -24.01 3.76 1.49
C SER A 64 -24.27 2.53 0.61
N GLY A 65 -24.63 1.38 1.22
CA GLY A 65 -24.82 0.11 0.52
C GLY A 65 -23.51 -0.58 0.10
N LYS A 66 -22.38 -0.17 0.67
CA LYS A 66 -21.08 -0.81 0.42
C LYS A 66 -20.97 -2.19 1.10
N SER A 67 -21.89 -2.49 2.00
CA SER A 67 -22.07 -3.80 2.61
C SER A 67 -23.54 -4.02 2.94
N GLY A 68 -23.99 -5.27 2.90
CA GLY A 68 -25.28 -5.65 3.45
C GLY A 68 -25.31 -5.68 4.99
N PHE A 69 -24.14 -5.59 5.64
CA PHE A 69 -24.00 -5.60 7.09
C PHE A 69 -23.91 -4.18 7.63
N THR A 70 -24.63 -3.91 8.75
CA THR A 70 -24.65 -2.59 9.43
C THR A 70 -24.26 -2.69 10.90
N TYR A 71 -23.90 -3.87 11.40
CA TYR A 71 -23.53 -4.12 12.78
C TYR A 71 -22.18 -3.50 13.15
N ARG A 72 -21.94 -3.26 14.45
CA ARG A 72 -20.83 -2.45 14.96
C ARG A 72 -19.78 -3.20 15.80
N PRO A 73 -19.52 -4.50 15.67
CA PRO A 73 -18.41 -5.06 16.41
C PRO A 73 -17.10 -4.39 15.98
N PHE A 74 -16.33 -3.97 16.95
CA PHE A 74 -15.01 -3.42 16.75
C PHE A 74 -14.02 -4.54 16.40
N THR A 75 -13.24 -4.33 15.34
CA THR A 75 -12.25 -5.31 14.88
C THR A 75 -10.99 -4.56 14.42
N LEU A 76 -9.96 -4.56 15.26
CA LEU A 76 -8.74 -3.79 15.06
C LEU A 76 -7.92 -4.24 13.84
N GLU A 77 -8.06 -5.50 13.45
CA GLU A 77 -7.39 -6.06 12.26
C GLU A 77 -7.70 -5.28 10.98
N GLY A 78 -8.89 -4.69 10.86
CA GLY A 78 -9.23 -3.83 9.72
C GLY A 78 -8.36 -2.58 9.65
N ASN A 79 -8.08 -1.95 10.80
CA ASN A 79 -7.19 -0.80 10.88
C ASN A 79 -5.73 -1.19 10.54
N MET A 80 -5.26 -2.35 11.03
CA MET A 80 -3.91 -2.83 10.72
C MET A 80 -3.77 -3.18 9.24
N ALA A 81 -4.77 -3.82 8.64
CA ALA A 81 -4.80 -4.11 7.21
C ALA A 81 -4.86 -2.83 6.36
N PHE A 82 -5.55 -1.77 6.83
CA PHE A 82 -5.54 -0.45 6.19
C PHE A 82 -4.11 0.13 6.16
N ALA A 83 -3.44 0.16 7.30
CA ALA A 83 -2.06 0.65 7.40
C ALA A 83 -1.10 -0.16 6.51
N SER A 84 -1.25 -1.48 6.51
CA SER A 84 -0.50 -2.36 5.61
C SER A 84 -0.77 -2.04 4.13
N GLY A 85 -2.01 -1.77 3.74
CA GLY A 85 -2.38 -1.38 2.38
C GLY A 85 -1.68 -0.11 1.93
N VAL A 86 -1.63 0.91 2.78
CA VAL A 86 -0.87 2.14 2.51
C VAL A 86 0.62 1.83 2.34
N GLN A 87 1.21 1.02 3.21
CA GLN A 87 2.62 0.65 3.10
C GLN A 87 2.92 -0.12 1.81
N GLU A 88 2.06 -1.05 1.41
CA GLU A 88 2.21 -1.81 0.16
C GLU A 88 2.11 -0.91 -1.10
N MET A 89 1.40 0.21 -1.02
CA MET A 89 1.38 1.23 -2.08
C MET A 89 2.71 1.99 -2.17
N LEU A 90 3.37 2.22 -1.04
CA LEU A 90 4.59 3.03 -0.94
C LEU A 90 5.87 2.21 -1.14
N LEU A 91 5.95 1.01 -0.56
CA LEU A 91 7.16 0.19 -0.54
C LEU A 91 6.82 -1.30 -0.54
N GLN A 92 7.39 -2.05 -1.49
CA GLN A 92 7.29 -3.51 -1.52
C GLN A 92 8.68 -4.15 -1.56
N SER A 93 8.85 -5.27 -0.83
CA SER A 93 10.10 -6.04 -0.82
C SER A 93 9.89 -7.56 -0.74
N HIS A 94 8.64 -8.03 -0.75
CA HIS A 94 8.26 -9.43 -0.58
C HIS A 94 8.77 -10.38 -1.68
N SER A 95 9.16 -9.86 -2.85
CA SER A 95 9.68 -10.64 -3.98
C SER A 95 11.21 -10.68 -4.05
N GLY A 96 11.92 -10.33 -2.96
CA GLY A 96 13.39 -10.28 -2.93
C GLY A 96 14.00 -9.08 -3.65
N VAL A 97 13.16 -8.16 -4.14
CA VAL A 97 13.56 -6.91 -4.80
C VAL A 97 12.75 -5.78 -4.18
N ILE A 98 13.41 -4.69 -3.82
CA ILE A 98 12.76 -3.49 -3.30
C ILE A 98 12.14 -2.70 -4.47
N ARG A 99 10.86 -2.34 -4.32
CA ARG A 99 10.12 -1.45 -5.21
C ARG A 99 9.61 -0.26 -4.43
N VAL A 100 9.98 0.92 -4.87
CA VAL A 100 9.55 2.21 -4.29
C VAL A 100 8.40 2.74 -5.12
N PHE A 101 7.34 3.18 -4.47
CA PHE A 101 6.11 3.69 -5.09
C PHE A 101 5.49 2.75 -6.13
N PRO A 102 5.35 1.43 -5.83
CA PRO A 102 4.89 0.45 -6.81
C PRO A 102 3.42 0.62 -7.21
N ALA A 103 2.60 1.25 -6.36
CA ALA A 103 1.15 1.34 -6.56
C ALA A 103 0.58 2.69 -6.10
N ILE A 104 1.18 3.79 -6.57
CA ILE A 104 0.68 5.13 -6.30
C ILE A 104 -0.49 5.45 -7.24
N PRO A 105 -1.61 5.98 -6.73
CA PRO A 105 -2.72 6.41 -7.59
C PRO A 105 -2.32 7.62 -8.43
N SER A 106 -2.97 7.77 -9.57
CA SER A 106 -2.60 8.75 -10.60
C SER A 106 -2.74 10.22 -10.17
N ASP A 107 -3.56 10.48 -9.15
CA ASP A 107 -3.80 11.80 -8.57
C ASP A 107 -2.80 12.19 -7.46
N TRP A 108 -2.03 11.25 -6.92
CA TRP A 108 -1.00 11.52 -5.94
C TRP A 108 0.30 11.94 -6.63
N LYS A 109 0.50 13.26 -6.79
CA LYS A 109 1.66 13.82 -7.49
C LYS A 109 2.86 14.03 -6.58
N ASP A 110 2.61 14.32 -5.30
CA ASP A 110 3.63 14.59 -4.30
C ASP A 110 3.42 13.66 -3.11
N VAL A 111 4.36 12.72 -2.94
CA VAL A 111 4.31 11.68 -1.92
C VAL A 111 5.70 11.45 -1.36
N SER A 112 5.81 11.36 -0.05
CA SER A 112 7.07 10.98 0.58
C SER A 112 6.85 10.03 1.75
N PHE A 113 7.87 9.23 2.04
CA PHE A 113 7.94 8.45 3.25
C PHE A 113 9.37 8.43 3.79
N ASP A 114 9.49 8.30 5.10
CA ASP A 114 10.78 8.22 5.78
C ASP A 114 10.90 6.93 6.59
N LYS A 115 12.03 6.25 6.43
CA LYS A 115 12.45 5.09 7.23
C LYS A 115 11.49 3.90 7.25
N LEU A 116 10.80 3.60 6.16
CA LEU A 116 10.08 2.33 6.05
C LEU A 116 11.06 1.15 5.95
N ARG A 117 10.71 0.05 6.60
CA ARG A 117 11.54 -1.15 6.62
C ARG A 117 11.23 -2.08 5.46
N ALA A 118 12.28 -2.56 4.82
CA ALA A 118 12.22 -3.58 3.78
C ALA A 118 12.93 -4.86 4.23
N ILE A 119 12.62 -5.97 3.57
CA ILE A 119 13.26 -7.27 3.82
C ILE A 119 14.78 -7.16 3.63
N GLY A 120 15.56 -7.85 4.47
CA GLY A 120 17.02 -7.82 4.44
C GLY A 120 17.65 -6.72 5.30
N ALA A 121 16.89 -6.18 6.27
CA ALA A 121 17.33 -5.10 7.17
C ALA A 121 17.72 -3.81 6.41
N PHE A 122 16.99 -3.51 5.36
CA PHE A 122 17.08 -2.23 4.66
C PHE A 122 16.05 -1.25 5.21
N VAL A 123 16.47 0.00 5.39
CA VAL A 123 15.61 1.12 5.76
C VAL A 123 15.57 2.08 4.58
N VAL A 124 14.38 2.37 4.09
CA VAL A 124 14.16 3.11 2.85
C VAL A 124 13.40 4.40 3.14
N SER A 125 13.85 5.49 2.56
CA SER A 125 13.13 6.77 2.48
C SER A 125 13.07 7.20 1.03
N ALA A 126 11.96 7.77 0.60
CA ALA A 126 11.81 8.20 -0.79
C ALA A 126 10.84 9.36 -0.93
N SER A 127 11.00 10.12 -2.01
CA SER A 127 10.13 11.21 -2.41
C SER A 127 9.75 11.10 -3.88
N LEU A 128 8.49 11.38 -4.14
CA LEU A 128 7.87 11.56 -5.46
C LEU A 128 7.43 13.02 -5.54
N GLU A 129 7.79 13.71 -6.57
CA GLU A 129 7.46 15.12 -6.82
C GLU A 129 6.95 15.28 -8.25
N ASN A 130 5.80 15.93 -8.40
CA ASN A 130 5.14 16.09 -9.70
C ASN A 130 4.92 14.76 -10.46
N GLY A 131 4.76 13.65 -9.73
CA GLY A 131 4.55 12.32 -10.30
C GLY A 131 5.82 11.59 -10.74
N ASP A 132 7.01 12.14 -10.44
CA ASP A 132 8.30 11.52 -10.70
C ASP A 132 9.10 11.30 -9.42
N VAL A 133 9.81 10.20 -9.34
CA VAL A 133 10.65 9.91 -8.18
C VAL A 133 11.87 10.84 -8.19
N SER A 134 11.97 11.69 -7.18
CA SER A 134 13.04 12.66 -7.01
C SER A 134 14.20 12.15 -6.14
N LEU A 135 13.89 11.32 -5.13
CA LEU A 135 14.88 10.81 -4.19
C LEU A 135 14.54 9.40 -3.73
N VAL A 136 15.56 8.55 -3.64
CA VAL A 136 15.52 7.28 -2.90
C VAL A 136 16.77 7.18 -2.05
N LYS A 137 16.59 7.03 -0.74
CA LYS A 137 17.67 6.78 0.23
C LYS A 137 17.48 5.39 0.83
N VAL A 138 18.52 4.58 0.77
CA VAL A 138 18.53 3.24 1.37
C VAL A 138 19.68 3.13 2.36
N VAL A 139 19.37 2.72 3.59
CA VAL A 139 20.33 2.39 4.63
C VAL A 139 20.30 0.90 4.87
N SER A 140 21.44 0.24 4.77
CA SER A 140 21.58 -1.17 5.15
C SER A 140 22.06 -1.25 6.59
N GLU A 141 21.26 -1.86 7.48
CA GLU A 141 21.62 -2.02 8.89
C GLU A 141 22.54 -3.23 9.14
N LYS A 142 22.43 -4.25 8.28
CA LYS A 142 23.20 -5.51 8.45
C LYS A 142 24.13 -5.85 7.28
N GLY A 143 24.26 -4.95 6.28
CA GLY A 143 24.93 -5.26 5.03
C GLY A 143 24.07 -6.12 4.10
N GLY A 144 24.72 -6.74 3.10
CA GLY A 144 24.03 -7.61 2.14
C GLY A 144 23.80 -6.97 0.77
N LEU A 145 23.28 -7.78 -0.15
CA LEU A 145 23.04 -7.38 -1.53
C LEU A 145 21.72 -6.61 -1.64
N LEU A 146 21.81 -5.34 -1.96
CA LEU A 146 20.64 -4.52 -2.29
C LEU A 146 20.21 -4.81 -3.73
N ARG A 147 18.95 -5.21 -3.90
CA ARG A 147 18.27 -5.28 -5.19
C ARG A 147 17.12 -4.29 -5.18
N LEU A 148 17.25 -3.24 -5.99
CA LEU A 148 16.25 -2.17 -6.13
C LEU A 148 15.82 -2.09 -7.60
N VAL A 149 14.52 -2.12 -7.85
CA VAL A 149 13.99 -1.77 -9.18
C VAL A 149 14.23 -0.29 -9.40
N ASN A 150 14.81 0.08 -10.54
CA ASN A 150 15.02 1.48 -10.87
C ASN A 150 13.69 2.23 -10.92
N PRO A 151 13.42 3.18 -10.02
CA PRO A 151 12.17 3.93 -10.02
C PRO A 151 12.23 5.23 -10.83
N PHE A 152 13.42 5.61 -11.32
CA PHE A 152 13.63 6.88 -12.01
C PHE A 152 13.34 6.76 -13.51
N LYS A 153 12.64 7.72 -14.07
CA LYS A 153 12.35 7.77 -15.53
C LYS A 153 13.54 8.26 -16.36
N GLY A 154 14.46 9.02 -15.77
CA GLY A 154 15.59 9.64 -16.43
C GLY A 154 16.96 9.21 -15.91
N LYS A 155 17.98 10.00 -16.20
CA LYS A 155 19.34 9.81 -15.66
C LYS A 155 19.33 10.08 -14.16
N PHE A 156 19.98 9.22 -13.38
CA PHE A 156 20.12 9.37 -11.94
C PHE A 156 21.56 9.21 -11.50
N ARG A 157 21.91 9.74 -10.33
CA ARG A 157 23.22 9.62 -9.70
C ARG A 157 23.11 8.73 -8.47
N ILE A 158 24.01 7.78 -8.33
CA ILE A 158 24.18 7.02 -7.10
C ILE A 158 25.26 7.71 -6.26
N ALA A 159 24.88 8.20 -5.08
CA ALA A 159 25.77 8.76 -4.11
C ALA A 159 25.81 7.88 -2.86
N GLY A 160 26.99 7.70 -2.24
CA GLY A 160 27.10 6.94 -0.99
C GLY A 160 28.46 6.30 -0.81
N LYS A 161 28.74 5.87 0.42
CA LYS A 161 29.96 5.09 0.73
C LYS A 161 29.73 3.65 0.29
N LYS A 162 30.47 3.19 -0.72
CA LYS A 162 30.60 1.76 -1.00
C LYS A 162 31.40 1.14 0.15
N LYS A 163 30.74 0.37 1.01
CA LYS A 163 31.46 -0.58 1.85
C LYS A 163 31.88 -1.74 0.93
N LYS A 164 33.16 -1.88 0.62
CA LYS A 164 33.67 -3.16 0.12
C LYS A 164 33.37 -4.20 1.18
N ILE A 165 32.62 -5.22 0.82
CA ILE A 165 32.49 -6.46 1.59
C ILE A 165 33.73 -7.31 1.31
#